data_21c80c368506cb15b20d3ace25f4cb54
#
_entry.id   21c80c368506cb15b20d3ace25f4cb54
#
_cell.length_a   1.000
_cell.length_b   1.000
_cell.length_c   1.000
_cell.angle_alpha   90.00
_cell.angle_beta   90.00
_cell.angle_gamma   90.00
#
_symmetry.space_group_name_H-M   'P 1'
#
loop_
_entity.id
_entity.type
_entity.pdbx_description
1 polymer ?
#
loop_
_entity_poly.entity_id
_entity_poly.type
_entity_poly.pdbx_seq_one_letter_code
_entity_poly.pdbx_strand_id
1 'polypeptide(L)'
;PNLLAAQEDPNTYHPVRTLAEQCGSPHYFLSKICGQLTRDGILKSYKGPNGGVALARPLTEITLMDVVVSIDGREQFDKCVLGLEPCSSSMPCPVHDEWAGIKGAMLGMLENRNLRELVDDLTTGKTSLKLIFTQQG
;
A
#
# COMPACT_ATOMS: atom_id res chain seq x y z
N PRO A 1 -7.63 4.34 -15.16
CA PRO A 1 -8.65 3.31 -14.90
C PRO A 1 -8.26 1.93 -15.41
N ASN A 2 -7.69 1.88 -16.60
CA ASN A 2 -7.31 0.59 -17.18
C ASN A 2 -6.15 -0.06 -16.46
N LEU A 3 -5.34 0.72 -15.78
CA LEU A 3 -4.20 0.22 -15.04
C LEU A 3 -4.63 -0.74 -13.92
N LEU A 4 -5.65 -0.34 -13.15
CA LEU A 4 -6.12 -1.14 -12.04
C LEU A 4 -6.76 -2.45 -12.52
N ALA A 5 -7.53 -2.38 -13.60
CA ALA A 5 -8.14 -3.57 -14.18
C ALA A 5 -7.10 -4.50 -14.79
N ALA A 6 -6.08 -3.94 -15.43
CA ALA A 6 -5.02 -4.73 -16.06
C ALA A 6 -4.16 -5.47 -15.05
N GLN A 7 -4.10 -4.99 -13.81
CA GLN A 7 -3.31 -5.64 -12.76
C GLN A 7 -3.90 -6.97 -12.30
N GLU A 8 -5.10 -7.31 -12.72
CA GLU A 8 -5.71 -8.58 -12.36
C GLU A 8 -5.13 -9.77 -13.12
N ASP A 9 -4.53 -9.52 -14.27
CA ASP A 9 -3.92 -10.59 -15.07
C ASP A 9 -2.52 -10.89 -14.56
N PRO A 10 -2.32 -12.08 -13.94
CA PRO A 10 -1.02 -12.43 -13.35
C PRO A 10 0.06 -12.67 -14.41
N ASN A 11 -0.30 -12.75 -15.67
CA ASN A 11 0.66 -12.98 -16.75
C ASN A 11 1.08 -11.70 -17.47
N THR A 12 0.48 -10.57 -17.11
CA THR A 12 0.81 -9.28 -17.72
C THR A 12 1.71 -8.49 -16.78
N TYR A 13 2.92 -8.19 -17.23
CA TYR A 13 3.89 -7.40 -16.48
C TYR A 13 3.86 -5.97 -16.96
N HIS A 14 3.80 -5.04 -16.01
CA HIS A 14 3.74 -3.61 -16.29
C HIS A 14 5.08 -2.97 -15.99
N PRO A 15 5.72 -2.30 -16.98
CA PRO A 15 6.97 -1.61 -16.72
C PRO A 15 6.80 -0.54 -15.64
N VAL A 16 7.74 -0.48 -14.71
CA VAL A 16 7.67 0.50 -13.62
C VAL A 16 7.66 1.92 -14.17
N ARG A 17 8.38 2.18 -15.26
CA ARG A 17 8.39 3.50 -15.90
C ARG A 17 6.98 3.91 -16.34
N THR A 18 6.26 2.98 -16.97
CA THR A 18 4.87 3.24 -17.42
C THR A 18 3.97 3.50 -16.22
N LEU A 19 4.09 2.70 -15.17
CA LEU A 19 3.31 2.90 -13.95
C LEU A 19 3.60 4.25 -13.32
N ALA A 20 4.88 4.64 -13.27
CA ALA A 20 5.27 5.94 -12.72
C ALA A 20 4.67 7.10 -13.50
N GLU A 21 4.69 7.02 -14.82
CA GLU A 21 4.10 8.04 -15.68
C GLU A 21 2.59 8.15 -15.45
N GLN A 22 1.90 7.02 -15.36
CA GLN A 22 0.45 7.00 -15.16
C GLN A 22 0.06 7.50 -13.77
N CYS A 23 0.89 7.24 -12.76
CA CYS A 23 0.64 7.69 -11.40
C CYS A 23 1.13 9.10 -11.11
N GLY A 24 1.91 9.69 -12.02
CA GLY A 24 2.51 10.99 -11.78
C GLY A 24 3.60 10.95 -10.72
N SER A 25 4.23 9.82 -10.53
CA SER A 25 5.25 9.60 -9.49
C SER A 25 6.64 9.57 -10.10
N PRO A 26 7.68 10.04 -9.37
CA PRO A 26 9.05 9.85 -9.83
C PRO A 26 9.37 8.36 -10.00
N HIS A 27 10.08 8.04 -11.07
CA HIS A 27 10.41 6.65 -11.39
C HIS A 27 11.19 5.96 -10.27
N TYR A 28 12.19 6.64 -9.72
CA TYR A 28 13.03 6.04 -8.69
C TYR A 28 12.24 5.71 -7.42
N PHE A 29 11.28 6.55 -7.08
CA PHE A 29 10.44 6.36 -5.91
C PHE A 29 9.53 5.14 -6.07
N LEU A 30 8.84 5.07 -7.20
CA LEU A 30 7.94 3.94 -7.47
C LEU A 30 8.72 2.64 -7.65
N SER A 31 9.92 2.72 -8.24
CA SER A 31 10.79 1.56 -8.39
C SER A 31 11.19 0.99 -7.04
N LYS A 32 11.50 1.86 -6.07
CA LYS A 32 11.84 1.43 -4.72
C LYS A 32 10.67 0.76 -4.03
N ILE A 33 9.47 1.34 -4.16
CA ILE A 33 8.25 0.76 -3.57
C ILE A 33 7.95 -0.59 -4.20
N CYS A 34 7.98 -0.69 -5.52
CA CYS A 34 7.75 -1.95 -6.22
C CYS A 34 8.76 -3.02 -5.82
N GLY A 35 10.02 -2.62 -5.64
CA GLY A 35 11.04 -3.55 -5.17
C GLY A 35 10.74 -4.11 -3.79
N GLN A 36 10.28 -3.25 -2.88
CA GLN A 36 9.92 -3.69 -1.53
C GLN A 36 8.71 -4.62 -1.57
N LEU A 37 7.68 -4.28 -2.32
CA LEU A 37 6.48 -5.12 -2.46
C LEU A 37 6.82 -6.47 -3.08
N THR A 38 7.79 -6.50 -4.00
CA THR A 38 8.26 -7.75 -4.62
C THR A 38 8.97 -8.61 -3.59
N ARG A 39 9.82 -8.03 -2.77
CA ARG A 39 10.53 -8.77 -1.72
C ARG A 39 9.56 -9.39 -0.73
N ASP A 40 8.45 -8.73 -0.46
CA ASP A 40 7.47 -9.22 0.52
C ASP A 40 6.37 -10.08 -0.12
N GLY A 41 6.51 -10.42 -1.39
CA GLY A 41 5.61 -11.37 -2.05
C GLY A 41 4.26 -10.82 -2.47
N ILE A 42 4.09 -9.50 -2.45
CA ILE A 42 2.86 -8.85 -2.91
C ILE A 42 2.89 -8.68 -4.42
N LEU A 43 4.05 -8.30 -4.95
CA LEU A 43 4.28 -8.24 -6.39
C LEU A 43 5.28 -9.30 -6.80
N LYS A 44 5.35 -9.56 -8.09
CA LYS A 44 6.41 -10.34 -8.73
C LYS A 44 6.97 -9.51 -9.87
N SER A 45 8.24 -9.72 -10.19
CA SER A 45 8.90 -8.94 -11.22
C SER A 45 9.54 -9.86 -12.25
N TYR A 46 9.70 -9.34 -13.47
CA TYR A 46 10.34 -10.03 -14.57
C TYR A 46 11.28 -9.06 -15.24
N LYS A 47 12.52 -9.49 -15.40
CA LYS A 47 13.55 -8.69 -16.06
C LYS A 47 13.58 -9.01 -17.55
N GLY A 48 13.81 -7.99 -18.37
CA GLY A 48 13.92 -8.18 -19.80
C GLY A 48 13.16 -7.11 -20.58
N PRO A 49 13.16 -7.21 -21.91
CA PRO A 49 12.56 -6.19 -22.78
C PRO A 49 11.07 -5.96 -22.50
N ASN A 50 10.35 -7.01 -22.12
CA ASN A 50 8.94 -6.94 -21.80
C ASN A 50 8.69 -7.09 -20.30
N GLY A 51 9.68 -6.73 -19.50
CA GLY A 51 9.64 -6.90 -18.06
C GLY A 51 8.84 -5.83 -17.35
N GLY A 52 8.73 -5.99 -16.04
CA GLY A 52 8.01 -5.10 -15.18
C GLY A 52 7.52 -5.82 -13.94
N VAL A 53 6.41 -5.39 -13.40
CA VAL A 53 5.83 -5.96 -12.20
C VAL A 53 4.39 -6.39 -12.44
N ALA A 54 3.97 -7.40 -11.68
CA ALA A 54 2.59 -7.89 -11.69
C ALA A 54 2.24 -8.34 -10.29
N LEU A 55 0.96 -8.59 -10.05
CA LEU A 55 0.52 -9.10 -8.75
C LEU A 55 1.00 -10.54 -8.56
N ALA A 56 1.57 -10.82 -7.40
CA ALA A 56 1.98 -12.17 -7.03
C ALA A 56 0.84 -12.97 -6.40
N ARG A 57 -0.19 -12.27 -5.90
CA ARG A 57 -1.35 -12.87 -5.27
C ARG A 57 -2.62 -12.20 -5.78
N PRO A 58 -3.78 -12.89 -5.71
CA PRO A 58 -5.04 -12.26 -6.07
C PRO A 58 -5.34 -11.04 -5.22
N LEU A 59 -6.02 -10.05 -5.80
CA LEU A 59 -6.39 -8.82 -5.08
C LEU A 59 -7.19 -9.12 -3.81
N THR A 60 -7.99 -10.19 -3.81
CA THR A 60 -8.79 -10.59 -2.65
C THR A 60 -7.93 -11.05 -1.48
N GLU A 61 -6.68 -11.42 -1.72
CA GLU A 61 -5.77 -11.93 -0.69
C GLU A 61 -4.74 -10.90 -0.24
N ILE A 62 -4.82 -9.69 -0.76
CA ILE A 62 -3.90 -8.60 -0.39
C ILE A 62 -4.69 -7.56 0.38
N THR A 63 -4.34 -7.34 1.65
CA THR A 63 -4.99 -6.32 2.48
C THR A 63 -4.22 -5.01 2.43
N LEU A 64 -4.87 -3.93 2.86
CA LEU A 64 -4.18 -2.66 3.04
C LEU A 64 -3.04 -2.81 4.05
N MET A 65 -3.26 -3.64 5.09
CA MET A 65 -2.22 -3.91 6.08
C MET A 65 -0.97 -4.51 5.43
N ASP A 66 -1.15 -5.48 4.53
CA ASP A 66 -0.02 -6.10 3.83
C ASP A 66 0.84 -5.06 3.13
N VAL A 67 0.20 -4.12 2.43
CA VAL A 67 0.91 -3.08 1.68
C VAL A 67 1.61 -2.10 2.63
N VAL A 68 0.92 -1.65 3.66
CA VAL A 68 1.47 -0.68 4.61
C VAL A 68 2.66 -1.28 5.37
N VAL A 69 2.54 -2.52 5.82
CA VAL A 69 3.62 -3.19 6.54
C VAL A 69 4.82 -3.41 5.63
N SER A 70 4.59 -3.75 4.36
CA SER A 70 5.66 -3.94 3.40
C SER A 70 6.47 -2.66 3.18
N ILE A 71 5.78 -1.52 3.05
CA ILE A 71 6.43 -0.25 2.73
C ILE A 71 7.04 0.41 3.97
N ASP A 72 6.28 0.50 5.06
CA ASP A 72 6.65 1.29 6.23
C ASP A 72 7.07 0.46 7.44
N GLY A 73 6.87 -0.85 7.39
CA GLY A 73 7.19 -1.72 8.51
C GLY A 73 6.08 -1.75 9.55
N ARG A 74 6.14 -2.75 10.43
CA ARG A 74 5.14 -2.95 11.46
C ARG A 74 5.41 -2.10 12.70
N GLU A 75 6.66 -1.68 12.89
CA GLU A 75 7.09 -0.94 14.08
C GLU A 75 6.37 0.39 14.25
N GLN A 76 5.90 0.98 13.16
CA GLN A 76 5.17 2.24 13.23
C GLN A 76 3.91 2.15 14.09
N PHE A 77 3.33 0.95 14.20
CA PHE A 77 2.13 0.74 14.98
C PHE A 77 2.39 0.60 16.48
N ASP A 78 3.65 0.45 16.86
CA ASP A 78 4.06 0.34 18.25
C ASP A 78 4.47 1.68 18.85
N LYS A 79 4.52 2.73 18.04
CA LYS A 79 4.97 4.03 18.49
C LYS A 79 3.86 4.79 19.22
N CYS A 80 4.28 5.57 20.22
CA CYS A 80 3.38 6.47 20.92
C CYS A 80 3.04 7.66 20.02
N VAL A 81 1.79 8.11 20.04
CA VAL A 81 1.34 9.26 19.27
C VAL A 81 2.11 10.53 19.64
N LEU A 82 2.64 10.60 20.87
CA LEU A 82 3.42 11.74 21.35
C LEU A 82 4.90 11.63 21.01
N GLY A 83 5.30 10.56 20.32
CA GLY A 83 6.71 10.35 19.96
C GLY A 83 7.58 9.89 21.10
N LEU A 84 6.98 9.38 22.16
CA LEU A 84 7.70 8.87 23.34
C LEU A 84 8.12 7.41 23.12
N GLU A 85 8.47 6.73 24.20
CA GLU A 85 8.82 5.32 24.15
C GLU A 85 7.69 4.49 23.52
N PRO A 86 7.98 3.28 23.02
CA PRO A 86 6.95 2.43 22.44
C PRO A 86 5.73 2.32 23.34
N CYS A 87 4.56 2.28 22.72
CA CYS A 87 3.30 2.24 23.45
C CYS A 87 3.23 0.98 24.31
N SER A 88 3.01 1.15 25.61
CA SER A 88 2.99 0.05 26.56
C SER A 88 1.93 0.29 27.61
N SER A 89 1.17 -0.77 27.96
CA SER A 89 0.18 -0.68 29.02
C SER A 89 0.81 -0.68 30.41
N SER A 90 2.07 -1.11 30.53
CA SER A 90 2.78 -1.09 31.82
C SER A 90 3.35 0.29 32.15
N MET A 91 3.67 1.09 31.11
CA MET A 91 4.15 2.47 31.29
C MET A 91 3.40 3.37 30.32
N PRO A 92 2.10 3.61 30.57
CA PRO A 92 1.27 4.35 29.62
C PRO A 92 1.59 5.84 29.59
N CYS A 93 1.53 6.42 28.37
CA CYS A 93 1.60 7.86 28.21
C CYS A 93 0.24 8.48 28.59
N PRO A 94 0.16 9.83 28.75
CA PRO A 94 -1.08 10.49 29.19
C PRO A 94 -2.31 10.20 28.32
N VAL A 95 -2.12 9.85 27.05
CA VAL A 95 -3.24 9.58 26.13
C VAL A 95 -3.25 8.12 25.67
N HIS A 96 -2.63 7.23 26.46
CA HIS A 96 -2.46 5.82 26.07
C HIS A 96 -3.78 5.13 25.71
N ASP A 97 -4.78 5.22 26.56
CA ASP A 97 -6.05 4.53 26.33
C ASP A 97 -6.79 5.07 25.13
N GLU A 98 -6.81 6.37 24.97
CA GLU A 98 -7.45 7.01 23.82
C GLU A 98 -6.74 6.64 22.52
N TRP A 99 -5.43 6.72 22.53
CA TRP A 99 -4.61 6.36 21.38
C TRP A 99 -4.75 4.86 21.03
N ALA A 100 -4.79 3.99 22.04
CA ALA A 100 -4.96 2.56 21.82
C ALA A 100 -6.28 2.25 21.10
N GLY A 101 -7.34 2.96 21.45
CA GLY A 101 -8.63 2.81 20.77
C GLY A 101 -8.59 3.26 19.32
N ILE A 102 -7.97 4.40 19.07
CA ILE A 102 -7.82 4.94 17.71
C ILE A 102 -6.95 4.02 16.87
N LYS A 103 -5.83 3.58 17.42
CA LYS A 103 -4.90 2.66 16.74
C LYS A 103 -5.61 1.35 16.41
N GLY A 104 -6.39 0.81 17.35
CA GLY A 104 -7.15 -0.42 17.13
C GLY A 104 -8.13 -0.30 15.97
N ALA A 105 -8.84 0.83 15.90
CA ALA A 105 -9.76 1.08 14.79
C ALA A 105 -9.03 1.20 13.46
N MET A 106 -7.89 1.88 13.44
CA MET A 106 -7.07 2.01 12.24
C MET A 106 -6.56 0.65 11.76
N LEU A 107 -6.02 -0.15 12.69
CA LEU A 107 -5.52 -1.49 12.36
C LEU A 107 -6.64 -2.37 11.82
N GLY A 108 -7.82 -2.31 12.43
CA GLY A 108 -8.98 -3.06 11.96
C GLY A 108 -9.37 -2.68 10.54
N MET A 109 -9.36 -1.41 10.22
CA MET A 109 -9.65 -0.93 8.87
C MET A 109 -8.63 -1.49 7.87
N LEU A 110 -7.34 -1.42 8.20
CA LEU A 110 -6.28 -1.89 7.31
C LEU A 110 -6.33 -3.40 7.11
N GLU A 111 -6.65 -4.16 8.15
CA GLU A 111 -6.71 -5.62 8.08
C GLU A 111 -7.96 -6.15 7.38
N ASN A 112 -9.06 -5.40 7.43
CA ASN A 112 -10.35 -5.84 6.91
C ASN A 112 -10.66 -5.35 5.50
N ARG A 113 -9.80 -4.54 4.89
CA ARG A 113 -9.98 -4.06 3.53
C ARG A 113 -8.96 -4.73 2.61
N ASN A 114 -9.43 -5.40 1.57
CA ASN A 114 -8.54 -5.96 0.57
C ASN A 114 -8.49 -5.06 -0.66
N LEU A 115 -7.48 -5.29 -1.52
CA LEU A 115 -7.29 -4.47 -2.71
C LEU A 115 -8.42 -4.63 -3.71
N ARG A 116 -9.09 -5.77 -3.73
CA ARG A 116 -10.22 -6.00 -4.63
C ARG A 116 -11.35 -5.01 -4.37
N GLU A 117 -11.69 -4.82 -3.10
CA GLU A 117 -12.71 -3.86 -2.72
C GLU A 117 -12.35 -2.44 -3.13
N LEU A 118 -11.08 -2.05 -2.94
CA LEU A 118 -10.62 -0.72 -3.31
C LEU A 118 -10.65 -0.51 -4.81
N VAL A 119 -10.20 -1.50 -5.58
CA VAL A 119 -10.22 -1.43 -7.04
C VAL A 119 -11.65 -1.32 -7.55
N ASP A 120 -12.57 -2.10 -7.00
CA ASP A 120 -13.97 -2.06 -7.39
C ASP A 120 -14.58 -0.69 -7.11
N ASP A 121 -14.31 -0.12 -5.95
CA ASP A 121 -14.83 1.21 -5.59
C ASP A 121 -14.28 2.29 -6.53
N LEU A 122 -13.00 2.21 -6.89
CA LEU A 122 -12.38 3.15 -7.80
C LEU A 122 -12.90 2.98 -9.23
N THR A 123 -13.08 1.74 -9.67
CA THR A 123 -13.51 1.42 -11.03
C THR A 123 -14.95 1.82 -11.28
N THR A 124 -15.82 1.65 -10.28
CA THR A 124 -17.23 2.01 -10.40
C THR A 124 -17.50 3.49 -10.20
N GLY A 125 -16.47 4.27 -9.85
CA GLY A 125 -16.61 5.69 -9.61
C GLY A 125 -17.17 6.04 -8.25
N LYS A 126 -17.33 5.05 -7.37
CA LYS A 126 -17.83 5.26 -6.02
C LYS A 126 -16.86 6.09 -5.19
N THR A 127 -15.57 5.91 -5.42
CA THR A 127 -14.51 6.69 -4.77
C THR A 127 -13.49 7.12 -5.81
N SER A 128 -12.58 8.01 -5.44
CA SER A 128 -11.48 8.43 -6.29
C SER A 128 -10.21 8.57 -5.48
N LEU A 129 -9.07 8.48 -6.16
CA LEU A 129 -7.76 8.63 -5.56
C LEU A 129 -6.99 9.69 -6.31
N LYS A 130 -6.60 10.75 -5.61
CA LYS A 130 -5.75 11.81 -6.16
C LYS A 130 -4.43 11.81 -5.45
N LEU A 131 -3.36 11.67 -6.21
CA LEU A 131 -2.02 11.74 -5.66
C LEU A 131 -1.54 13.18 -5.71
N ILE A 132 -0.81 13.60 -4.67
CA ILE A 132 -0.35 14.98 -4.53
C ILE A 132 0.51 15.40 -5.73
N PHE A 133 1.42 14.54 -6.18
CA PHE A 133 2.30 14.89 -7.28
C PHE A 133 1.58 14.97 -8.63
N THR A 134 0.41 14.40 -8.79
CA THR A 134 -0.36 14.56 -10.04
C THR A 134 -1.00 15.94 -10.13
N GLN A 135 -1.14 16.62 -9.01
CA GLN A 135 -1.74 17.95 -8.94
C GLN A 135 -0.74 19.05 -9.23
N GLN A 136 0.54 18.72 -9.27
CA GLN A 136 1.63 19.69 -9.48
C GLN A 136 2.10 19.74 -10.93
N GLY A 137 1.51 18.94 -11.77
CA GLY A 137 1.93 18.80 -13.16
C GLY A 137 1.62 19.97 -14.04
#